data_ade4bd469d5af1ab9ecc8c16862775df
#
_entry.id   ade4bd469d5af1ab9ecc8c16862775df
#
_cell.length_a   1.000
_cell.length_b   1.000
_cell.length_c   1.000
_cell.angle_alpha   90.00
_cell.angle_beta   90.00
_cell.angle_gamma   90.00
#
_symmetry.space_group_name_H-M   'P 1'
#
loop_
_entity.id
_entity.type
_entity.pdbx_description
1 polymer ?
#
loop_
_entity_poly.entity_id
_entity_poly.type
_entity_poly.pdbx_seq_one_letter_code
_entity_poly.pdbx_strand_id
1 'polypeptide(L)'
;SPRTEPKAHLRIFLESAGTVDLEHVSLFPVDTWKERKNGLRKDLVQALYDIKPGVFRFPGGCIVEGTDEATRYEWKKTVGAVENRPLNENRWHYTFKHRFFPDYFQTYGLGFFEYFQLSEDIGAEPLPILNCGLVCQYQNDPDQQVSLSKLDSYIQDALDLIEFANGDVTTTWGKVRADMGHPAPFNLKFLGIGNEQWGPEYPERLKQFVEVLRKAHPEIKIVGSSGPQSEGKDFDYLWPEMKNLKVDLVDEHFYRPESWFLAQGNRYDNYDRKGPKVFAGEYACHGKGKKWNHFNAALMEAAFMTGLERNADVVHMATYAPLFAHVEGWQWRPDLIWFD
;
A
#
# COMPACT_ATOMS: atom_id res chain seq x y z
N SER A 1 -27.10 -14.28 -13.16
CA SER A 1 -27.25 -15.28 -14.22
C SER A 1 -27.35 -16.67 -13.59
N PRO A 2 -28.21 -17.57 -14.06
CA PRO A 2 -28.30 -18.95 -13.57
C PRO A 2 -27.16 -19.84 -14.10
N ARG A 3 -26.25 -19.29 -14.88
CA ARG A 3 -25.10 -20.00 -15.48
C ARG A 3 -23.83 -19.22 -15.27
N THR A 4 -22.74 -19.92 -15.07
CA THR A 4 -21.38 -19.38 -15.19
C THR A 4 -21.09 -19.15 -16.67
N GLU A 5 -20.79 -17.91 -17.05
CA GLU A 5 -20.46 -17.54 -18.41
C GLU A 5 -19.14 -16.77 -18.41
N PRO A 6 -18.02 -17.43 -18.76
CA PRO A 6 -16.69 -16.83 -18.67
C PRO A 6 -16.45 -15.71 -19.71
N LYS A 7 -17.33 -15.59 -20.71
CA LYS A 7 -17.25 -14.57 -21.77
C LYS A 7 -18.51 -13.72 -21.84
N ALA A 8 -19.09 -13.39 -20.69
CA ALA A 8 -20.26 -12.54 -20.63
C ALA A 8 -19.97 -11.11 -21.08
N HIS A 9 -20.95 -10.48 -21.71
CA HIS A 9 -20.88 -9.09 -22.13
C HIS A 9 -22.10 -8.34 -21.58
N LEU A 10 -21.86 -7.21 -20.91
CA LEU A 10 -22.90 -6.23 -20.64
C LEU A 10 -23.13 -5.39 -21.91
N ARG A 11 -24.39 -5.30 -22.37
CA ARG A 11 -24.78 -4.45 -23.50
C ARG A 11 -25.91 -3.54 -23.07
N ILE A 12 -25.74 -2.25 -23.37
CA ILE A 12 -26.76 -1.23 -23.14
C ILE A 12 -27.26 -0.80 -24.51
N PHE A 13 -28.57 -0.92 -24.74
CA PHE A 13 -29.21 -0.55 -26.01
C PHE A 13 -30.08 0.68 -25.82
N LEU A 14 -29.99 1.63 -26.75
CA LEU A 14 -30.93 2.74 -26.86
C LEU A 14 -31.98 2.34 -27.91
N GLU A 15 -33.22 2.26 -27.50
CA GLU A 15 -34.33 1.80 -28.38
C GLU A 15 -34.97 2.95 -29.19
N SER A 16 -34.58 4.20 -28.89
CA SER A 16 -35.05 5.40 -29.62
C SER A 16 -33.96 6.46 -29.70
N ALA A 17 -34.15 7.42 -30.58
CA ALA A 17 -33.26 8.59 -30.67
C ALA A 17 -33.39 9.41 -29.38
N GLY A 18 -32.25 9.74 -28.75
CA GLY A 18 -32.19 10.49 -27.49
C GLY A 18 -30.74 10.62 -27.00
N THR A 19 -30.55 11.36 -25.92
CA THR A 19 -29.29 11.45 -25.19
C THR A 19 -29.44 10.68 -23.87
N VAL A 20 -28.47 9.87 -23.53
CA VAL A 20 -28.38 9.15 -22.25
C VAL A 20 -27.00 9.43 -21.67
N ASP A 21 -26.97 9.94 -20.45
CA ASP A 21 -25.77 10.05 -19.68
C ASP A 21 -25.60 8.79 -18.83
N LEU A 22 -24.44 8.14 -18.96
CA LEU A 22 -24.09 6.94 -18.21
C LEU A 22 -22.95 7.28 -17.25
N GLU A 23 -23.20 7.08 -15.98
CA GLU A 23 -22.21 7.27 -14.93
C GLU A 23 -22.22 6.03 -14.01
N HIS A 24 -21.04 5.72 -13.48
CA HIS A 24 -20.88 4.71 -12.43
C HIS A 24 -21.41 3.32 -12.78
N VAL A 25 -21.21 2.89 -14.02
CA VAL A 25 -21.57 1.51 -14.42
C VAL A 25 -20.65 0.54 -13.70
N SER A 26 -21.21 -0.25 -12.78
CA SER A 26 -20.43 -1.19 -11.96
C SER A 26 -21.08 -2.57 -11.94
N LEU A 27 -20.26 -3.59 -11.79
CA LEU A 27 -20.69 -4.98 -11.66
C LEU A 27 -19.99 -5.60 -10.45
N PHE A 28 -20.77 -6.04 -9.49
CA PHE A 28 -20.27 -6.69 -8.28
C PHE A 28 -20.74 -8.15 -8.24
N PRO A 29 -19.93 -9.07 -7.68
CA PRO A 29 -20.37 -10.43 -7.41
C PRO A 29 -21.53 -10.42 -6.39
N VAL A 30 -22.41 -11.40 -6.48
CA VAL A 30 -23.46 -11.59 -5.47
C VAL A 30 -22.88 -12.19 -4.18
N ASP A 31 -21.95 -13.14 -4.34
CA ASP A 31 -21.23 -13.77 -3.22
C ASP A 31 -19.99 -12.96 -2.88
N THR A 32 -20.10 -12.11 -1.87
CA THR A 32 -19.04 -11.26 -1.38
C THR A 32 -18.59 -11.70 0.00
N TRP A 33 -17.41 -11.24 0.44
CA TRP A 33 -16.95 -11.51 1.79
C TRP A 33 -17.90 -10.91 2.83
N LYS A 34 -18.32 -11.77 3.78
CA LYS A 34 -19.32 -11.43 4.83
C LYS A 34 -20.65 -10.92 4.25
N GLU A 35 -20.99 -11.31 3.02
CA GLU A 35 -22.24 -10.95 2.35
C GLU A 35 -22.48 -9.43 2.24
N ARG A 36 -21.42 -8.65 2.27
CA ARG A 36 -21.52 -7.19 2.16
C ARG A 36 -21.96 -6.77 0.76
N LYS A 37 -22.95 -5.90 0.70
CA LYS A 37 -23.37 -5.28 -0.56
C LYS A 37 -22.20 -4.55 -1.21
N ASN A 38 -21.94 -4.82 -2.49
CA ASN A 38 -20.80 -4.27 -3.23
C ASN A 38 -19.43 -4.57 -2.54
N GLY A 39 -19.38 -5.66 -1.78
CA GLY A 39 -18.20 -6.07 -1.02
C GLY A 39 -17.11 -6.70 -1.88
N LEU A 40 -16.04 -7.08 -1.22
CA LEU A 40 -14.87 -7.69 -1.85
C LEU A 40 -15.15 -9.13 -2.29
N ARG A 41 -14.46 -9.59 -3.33
CA ARG A 41 -14.49 -10.99 -3.80
C ARG A 41 -14.14 -11.93 -2.66
N LYS A 42 -15.05 -12.85 -2.38
CA LYS A 42 -14.95 -13.78 -1.25
C LYS A 42 -13.73 -14.69 -1.34
N ASP A 43 -13.44 -15.21 -2.52
CA ASP A 43 -12.30 -16.10 -2.77
C ASP A 43 -10.95 -15.41 -2.51
N LEU A 44 -10.80 -14.16 -2.93
CA LEU A 44 -9.57 -13.40 -2.72
C LEU A 44 -9.38 -13.02 -1.25
N VAL A 45 -10.44 -12.60 -0.57
CA VAL A 45 -10.35 -12.31 0.87
C VAL A 45 -10.12 -13.60 1.66
N GLN A 46 -10.72 -14.72 1.25
CA GLN A 46 -10.48 -16.02 1.88
C GLN A 46 -9.00 -16.42 1.78
N ALA A 47 -8.37 -16.21 0.62
CA ALA A 47 -6.94 -16.50 0.45
C ALA A 47 -6.07 -15.67 1.41
N LEU A 48 -6.41 -14.38 1.64
CA LEU A 48 -5.71 -13.55 2.64
C LEU A 48 -6.00 -14.01 4.07
N TYR A 49 -7.24 -14.30 4.36
CA TYR A 49 -7.65 -14.78 5.70
C TYR A 49 -6.93 -16.07 6.10
N ASP A 50 -6.76 -17.00 5.15
CA ASP A 50 -6.10 -18.30 5.39
C ASP A 50 -4.59 -18.16 5.65
N ILE A 51 -3.94 -17.12 5.12
CA ILE A 51 -2.54 -16.78 5.41
C ILE A 51 -2.37 -16.28 6.85
N LYS A 52 -3.42 -15.72 7.46
CA LYS A 52 -3.42 -15.12 8.81
C LYS A 52 -2.33 -14.06 8.97
N PRO A 53 -2.34 -13.00 8.14
CA PRO A 53 -1.31 -11.99 8.20
C PRO A 53 -1.37 -11.20 9.50
N GLY A 54 -0.21 -10.86 10.07
CA GLY A 54 -0.13 -10.00 11.26
C GLY A 54 -0.28 -8.52 10.94
N VAL A 55 0.02 -8.11 9.72
CA VAL A 55 -0.04 -6.72 9.26
C VAL A 55 -0.50 -6.67 7.80
N PHE A 56 -1.22 -5.61 7.44
CA PHE A 56 -1.65 -5.32 6.08
C PHE A 56 -1.24 -3.90 5.68
N ARG A 57 -0.27 -3.79 4.75
CA ARG A 57 0.25 -2.53 4.23
C ARG A 57 -0.55 -2.10 3.00
N PHE A 58 -1.03 -0.87 2.99
CA PHE A 58 -1.82 -0.32 1.89
C PHE A 58 -1.62 1.20 1.72
N PRO A 59 -1.98 1.81 0.60
CA PRO A 59 -2.64 1.25 -0.59
C PRO A 59 -1.67 0.55 -1.54
N GLY A 60 -0.37 0.64 -1.32
CA GLY A 60 0.69 0.06 -2.11
C GLY A 60 1.95 0.91 -2.13
N GLY A 61 2.79 0.71 -3.13
CA GLY A 61 4.08 1.36 -3.30
C GLY A 61 3.99 2.74 -3.98
N CYS A 62 4.61 2.89 -5.15
CA CYS A 62 4.68 4.15 -5.87
C CYS A 62 3.33 4.77 -6.28
N ILE A 63 2.23 4.05 -6.11
CA ILE A 63 0.88 4.62 -6.29
C ILE A 63 0.56 5.69 -5.23
N VAL A 64 1.17 5.61 -4.05
CA VAL A 64 1.04 6.63 -2.99
C VAL A 64 1.58 7.97 -3.48
N GLU A 65 2.70 7.92 -4.19
CA GLU A 65 3.43 9.08 -4.67
C GLU A 65 2.79 9.69 -5.90
N GLY A 66 2.23 8.85 -6.80
CA GLY A 66 1.75 9.27 -8.11
C GLY A 66 2.86 9.57 -9.10
N THR A 67 2.48 9.89 -10.33
CA THR A 67 3.38 10.39 -11.37
C THR A 67 3.69 11.87 -11.17
N ASP A 68 2.70 12.59 -10.68
CA ASP A 68 2.71 14.01 -10.38
C ASP A 68 1.83 14.28 -9.15
N GLU A 69 1.75 15.55 -8.72
CA GLU A 69 0.93 15.95 -7.56
C GLU A 69 -0.55 15.63 -7.77
N ALA A 70 -1.07 15.71 -9.00
CA ALA A 70 -2.48 15.50 -9.30
C ALA A 70 -2.90 14.03 -9.24
N THR A 71 -1.97 13.12 -9.55
CA THR A 71 -2.20 11.66 -9.60
C THR A 71 -1.77 10.92 -8.33
N ARG A 72 -1.26 11.64 -7.32
CA ARG A 72 -0.95 11.03 -6.01
C ARG A 72 -2.20 10.41 -5.38
N TYR A 73 -2.00 9.41 -4.54
CA TYR A 73 -3.11 8.79 -3.83
C TYR A 73 -3.56 9.67 -2.65
N GLU A 74 -4.70 10.32 -2.79
CA GLU A 74 -5.31 11.15 -1.75
C GLU A 74 -6.39 10.34 -1.02
N TRP A 75 -6.10 9.86 0.18
CA TRP A 75 -6.98 8.97 0.92
C TRP A 75 -8.38 9.58 1.17
N LYS A 76 -8.48 10.89 1.36
CA LYS A 76 -9.75 11.61 1.55
C LYS A 76 -10.70 11.47 0.35
N LYS A 77 -10.15 11.29 -0.85
CA LYS A 77 -10.93 11.04 -2.07
C LYS A 77 -11.43 9.61 -2.17
N THR A 78 -11.00 8.72 -1.27
CA THR A 78 -11.29 7.29 -1.30
C THR A 78 -12.28 6.84 -0.22
N VAL A 79 -12.85 7.79 0.53
CA VAL A 79 -13.84 7.56 1.57
C VAL A 79 -15.15 8.28 1.25
N GLY A 80 -16.23 7.95 1.95
CA GLY A 80 -17.57 8.40 1.62
C GLY A 80 -18.26 7.53 0.58
N ALA A 81 -19.36 8.02 0.01
CA ALA A 81 -20.14 7.28 -0.98
C ALA A 81 -19.31 6.99 -2.24
N VAL A 82 -19.35 5.74 -2.72
CA VAL A 82 -18.50 5.26 -3.83
C VAL A 82 -18.75 6.05 -5.11
N GLU A 83 -19.98 6.43 -5.37
CA GLU A 83 -20.41 7.24 -6.52
C GLU A 83 -19.81 8.67 -6.54
N ASN A 84 -19.31 9.15 -5.42
CA ASN A 84 -18.67 10.46 -5.30
C ASN A 84 -17.13 10.39 -5.37
N ARG A 85 -16.56 9.18 -5.44
CA ARG A 85 -15.12 9.02 -5.48
C ARG A 85 -14.60 9.21 -6.91
N PRO A 86 -13.56 10.02 -7.13
CA PRO A 86 -13.07 10.29 -8.47
C PRO A 86 -12.30 9.10 -9.06
N LEU A 87 -12.20 9.08 -10.37
CA LEU A 87 -11.25 8.24 -11.08
C LEU A 87 -9.84 8.81 -10.94
N ASN A 88 -8.86 7.99 -10.56
CA ASN A 88 -7.45 8.39 -10.50
C ASN A 88 -6.62 7.57 -11.48
N GLU A 89 -5.71 8.23 -12.17
CA GLU A 89 -4.73 7.55 -13.02
C GLU A 89 -3.66 6.89 -12.15
N ASN A 90 -3.48 5.58 -12.32
CA ASN A 90 -2.47 4.87 -11.55
C ASN A 90 -1.06 5.23 -12.04
N ARG A 91 -0.11 5.35 -11.10
CA ARG A 91 1.30 5.60 -11.37
C ARG A 91 1.88 4.70 -12.47
N TRP A 92 1.39 3.50 -12.61
CA TRP A 92 1.87 2.50 -13.55
C TRP A 92 1.12 2.47 -14.88
N HIS A 93 0.22 3.40 -15.11
CA HIS A 93 -0.63 3.47 -16.29
C HIS A 93 0.15 3.35 -17.63
N TYR A 94 1.25 4.06 -17.80
CA TYR A 94 2.00 4.09 -19.05
C TYR A 94 3.36 3.39 -19.00
N THR A 95 3.78 2.86 -17.86
CA THR A 95 5.15 2.37 -17.66
C THR A 95 5.46 1.10 -18.45
N PHE A 96 4.47 0.26 -18.70
CA PHE A 96 4.64 -1.06 -19.32
C PHE A 96 3.86 -1.19 -20.62
N LYS A 97 4.52 -0.96 -21.76
CA LYS A 97 3.91 -1.01 -23.11
C LYS A 97 3.42 -2.40 -23.55
N HIS A 98 3.86 -3.45 -22.86
CA HIS A 98 3.51 -4.84 -23.20
C HIS A 98 2.24 -5.33 -22.50
N ARG A 99 1.54 -4.49 -21.79
CA ARG A 99 0.33 -4.87 -21.05
C ARG A 99 -0.81 -5.19 -22.00
N PHE A 100 -1.59 -6.17 -21.59
CA PHE A 100 -2.84 -6.50 -22.24
C PHE A 100 -3.88 -5.38 -22.10
N PHE A 101 -3.89 -4.71 -20.95
CA PHE A 101 -4.72 -3.53 -20.68
C PHE A 101 -3.83 -2.29 -20.62
N PRO A 102 -3.90 -1.39 -21.62
CA PRO A 102 -3.08 -0.20 -21.63
C PRO A 102 -3.48 0.82 -20.55
N ASP A 103 -4.76 0.84 -20.21
CA ASP A 103 -5.33 1.80 -19.26
C ASP A 103 -5.35 1.21 -17.85
N TYR A 104 -4.75 1.91 -16.90
CA TYR A 104 -4.73 1.51 -15.51
C TYR A 104 -5.16 2.66 -14.61
N PHE A 105 -6.44 2.64 -14.26
CA PHE A 105 -7.08 3.62 -13.40
C PHE A 105 -7.54 2.98 -12.10
N GLN A 106 -7.63 3.79 -11.05
CA GLN A 106 -8.23 3.44 -9.78
C GLN A 106 -9.56 4.18 -9.64
N THR A 107 -10.63 3.44 -9.46
CA THR A 107 -11.97 3.98 -9.22
C THR A 107 -12.20 4.34 -7.76
N TYR A 108 -11.24 3.98 -6.90
CA TYR A 108 -11.36 4.06 -5.45
C TYR A 108 -12.54 3.30 -4.84
N GLY A 109 -13.14 2.37 -5.59
CA GLY A 109 -14.11 1.41 -5.03
C GLY A 109 -13.53 0.58 -3.88
N LEU A 110 -12.23 0.30 -3.94
CA LEU A 110 -11.41 -0.17 -2.82
C LEU A 110 -10.59 1.03 -2.31
N GLY A 111 -11.11 1.72 -1.32
CA GLY A 111 -10.49 2.88 -0.70
C GLY A 111 -10.00 2.61 0.72
N PHE A 112 -9.66 3.68 1.44
CA PHE A 112 -9.09 3.54 2.79
C PHE A 112 -10.06 2.90 3.78
N PHE A 113 -11.35 3.20 3.70
CA PHE A 113 -12.36 2.54 4.53
C PHE A 113 -12.36 1.04 4.31
N GLU A 114 -12.40 0.61 3.06
CA GLU A 114 -12.41 -0.80 2.68
C GLU A 114 -11.10 -1.51 3.06
N TYR A 115 -9.95 -0.83 2.97
CA TYR A 115 -8.67 -1.38 3.44
C TYR A 115 -8.63 -1.58 4.95
N PHE A 116 -9.12 -0.62 5.74
CA PHE A 116 -9.24 -0.78 7.19
C PHE A 116 -10.19 -1.91 7.55
N GLN A 117 -11.35 -1.98 6.89
CA GLN A 117 -12.33 -3.04 7.11
C GLN A 117 -11.76 -4.42 6.71
N LEU A 118 -11.00 -4.49 5.61
CA LEU A 118 -10.32 -5.72 5.20
C LEU A 118 -9.28 -6.14 6.24
N SER A 119 -8.48 -5.20 6.75
CA SER A 119 -7.49 -5.49 7.80
C SER A 119 -8.14 -6.12 9.03
N GLU A 120 -9.24 -5.54 9.49
CA GLU A 120 -10.02 -6.09 10.61
C GLU A 120 -10.60 -7.47 10.27
N ASP A 121 -11.13 -7.65 9.06
CA ASP A 121 -11.73 -8.90 8.61
C ASP A 121 -10.75 -10.08 8.56
N ILE A 122 -9.50 -9.82 8.18
CA ILE A 122 -8.44 -10.84 8.10
C ILE A 122 -7.61 -10.94 9.39
N GLY A 123 -7.90 -10.08 10.39
CA GLY A 123 -7.21 -10.07 11.68
C GLY A 123 -5.80 -9.48 11.64
N ALA A 124 -5.52 -8.59 10.68
CA ALA A 124 -4.23 -7.92 10.49
C ALA A 124 -4.24 -6.50 11.05
N GLU A 125 -3.11 -6.05 11.59
CA GLU A 125 -2.91 -4.64 11.94
C GLU A 125 -2.87 -3.79 10.67
N PRO A 126 -3.66 -2.72 10.54
CA PRO A 126 -3.59 -1.83 9.39
C PRO A 126 -2.31 -1.00 9.41
N LEU A 127 -1.63 -0.91 8.27
CA LEU A 127 -0.47 -0.06 8.08
C LEU A 127 -0.64 0.78 6.80
N PRO A 128 -1.36 1.90 6.89
CA PRO A 128 -1.47 2.84 5.80
C PRO A 128 -0.15 3.57 5.53
N ILE A 129 0.13 3.81 4.25
CA ILE A 129 1.26 4.63 3.79
C ILE A 129 0.70 5.91 3.19
N LEU A 130 1.23 7.06 3.61
CA LEU A 130 0.84 8.38 3.12
C LEU A 130 1.95 9.05 2.32
N ASN A 131 1.55 9.88 1.38
CA ASN A 131 2.45 10.73 0.62
C ASN A 131 3.09 11.80 1.53
N CYS A 132 4.39 12.03 1.35
CA CYS A 132 5.16 13.02 2.13
C CYS A 132 5.47 14.29 1.33
N GLY A 133 4.71 14.59 0.26
CA GLY A 133 4.99 15.72 -0.62
C GLY A 133 6.07 15.46 -1.66
N LEU A 134 6.41 14.17 -1.88
CA LEU A 134 7.27 13.73 -2.96
C LEU A 134 6.47 12.88 -3.95
N VAL A 135 6.60 13.19 -5.24
CA VAL A 135 6.13 12.33 -6.31
C VAL A 135 7.15 11.23 -6.58
N CYS A 136 6.76 10.16 -7.27
CA CYS A 136 7.64 9.02 -7.51
C CYS A 136 8.93 9.45 -8.22
N GLN A 137 10.07 9.30 -7.55
CA GLN A 137 11.35 9.81 -8.01
C GLN A 137 11.96 9.01 -9.17
N TYR A 138 11.45 7.82 -9.49
CA TYR A 138 12.00 6.96 -10.53
C TYR A 138 11.95 7.52 -11.96
N GLN A 139 10.96 8.34 -12.28
CA GLN A 139 10.74 8.83 -13.65
C GLN A 139 10.28 10.28 -13.68
N ASN A 140 10.44 11.01 -12.57
CA ASN A 140 9.83 12.32 -12.45
C ASN A 140 10.85 13.42 -12.43
N ASP A 141 10.40 14.56 -12.93
CA ASP A 141 11.10 15.81 -12.87
C ASP A 141 11.26 16.24 -11.40
N PRO A 142 12.48 16.53 -10.93
CA PRO A 142 12.70 17.06 -9.59
C PRO A 142 11.89 18.32 -9.28
N ASP A 143 11.53 19.10 -10.29
CA ASP A 143 10.76 20.34 -10.15
C ASP A 143 9.27 20.09 -9.82
N GLN A 144 8.80 18.85 -9.89
CA GLN A 144 7.42 18.48 -9.54
C GLN A 144 7.24 18.14 -8.04
N GLN A 145 8.28 18.23 -7.25
CA GLN A 145 8.20 18.01 -5.82
C GLN A 145 7.49 19.17 -5.11
N VAL A 146 6.63 18.84 -4.17
CA VAL A 146 5.91 19.87 -3.37
C VAL A 146 6.93 20.65 -2.53
N SER A 147 6.82 21.96 -2.50
CA SER A 147 7.68 22.78 -1.65
C SER A 147 7.43 22.51 -0.16
N LEU A 148 8.46 22.62 0.66
CA LEU A 148 8.35 22.43 2.12
C LEU A 148 7.29 23.35 2.77
N SER A 149 7.07 24.54 2.22
CA SER A 149 6.04 25.47 2.69
C SER A 149 4.61 25.02 2.45
N LYS A 150 4.38 23.97 1.66
CA LYS A 150 3.08 23.39 1.37
C LYS A 150 2.83 22.06 2.10
N LEU A 151 3.77 21.61 2.92
CA LEU A 151 3.64 20.32 3.62
C LEU A 151 2.55 20.29 4.69
N ASP A 152 2.12 21.44 5.20
CA ASP A 152 1.08 21.52 6.23
C ASP A 152 -0.19 20.74 5.83
N SER A 153 -0.60 20.80 4.56
CA SER A 153 -1.76 20.06 4.08
C SER A 153 -1.57 18.53 4.09
N TYR A 154 -0.36 18.06 3.80
CA TYR A 154 -0.01 16.64 3.85
C TYR A 154 0.09 16.13 5.28
N ILE A 155 0.63 16.96 6.19
CA ILE A 155 0.66 16.65 7.63
C ILE A 155 -0.77 16.62 8.19
N GLN A 156 -1.62 17.55 7.76
CA GLN A 156 -3.03 17.54 8.15
C GLN A 156 -3.74 16.29 7.63
N ASP A 157 -3.42 15.81 6.43
CA ASP A 157 -3.95 14.54 5.92
C ASP A 157 -3.58 13.36 6.81
N ALA A 158 -2.39 13.36 7.41
CA ALA A 158 -1.97 12.33 8.36
C ALA A 158 -2.75 12.42 9.69
N LEU A 159 -2.94 13.62 10.24
CA LEU A 159 -3.74 13.84 11.44
C LEU A 159 -5.20 13.43 11.23
N ASP A 160 -5.78 13.85 10.11
CA ASP A 160 -7.16 13.52 9.74
C ASP A 160 -7.35 12.01 9.52
N LEU A 161 -6.34 11.31 9.00
CA LEU A 161 -6.41 9.85 8.86
C LEU A 161 -6.41 9.14 10.21
N ILE A 162 -5.62 9.63 11.17
CA ILE A 162 -5.64 9.10 12.54
C ILE A 162 -7.01 9.35 13.18
N GLU A 163 -7.58 10.54 12.98
CA GLU A 163 -8.93 10.84 13.45
C GLU A 163 -9.98 9.96 12.74
N PHE A 164 -9.86 9.75 11.42
CA PHE A 164 -10.74 8.83 10.68
C PHE A 164 -10.69 7.41 11.26
N ALA A 165 -9.49 6.91 11.52
CA ALA A 165 -9.31 5.54 12.01
C ALA A 165 -9.69 5.39 13.49
N ASN A 166 -9.33 6.33 14.36
CA ASN A 166 -9.37 6.18 15.81
C ASN A 166 -10.30 7.17 16.52
N GLY A 167 -10.68 8.27 15.84
CA GLY A 167 -11.47 9.36 16.44
C GLY A 167 -12.88 8.93 16.86
N ASP A 168 -13.42 9.62 17.85
CA ASP A 168 -14.80 9.45 18.25
C ASP A 168 -15.78 9.85 17.12
N VAL A 169 -16.97 9.26 17.11
CA VAL A 169 -18.01 9.52 16.11
C VAL A 169 -18.51 10.98 16.09
N THR A 170 -18.19 11.76 17.11
CA THR A 170 -18.51 13.20 17.19
C THR A 170 -17.46 14.07 16.49
N THR A 171 -16.30 13.53 16.16
CA THR A 171 -15.25 14.23 15.42
C THR A 171 -15.57 14.24 13.92
N THR A 172 -14.94 15.13 13.16
CA THR A 172 -15.20 15.27 11.72
C THR A 172 -14.98 13.96 10.97
N TRP A 173 -13.83 13.35 11.12
CA TRP A 173 -13.47 12.14 10.36
C TRP A 173 -13.96 10.85 11.01
N GLY A 174 -14.07 10.81 12.35
CA GLY A 174 -14.74 9.71 13.04
C GLY A 174 -16.22 9.58 12.66
N LYS A 175 -16.89 10.73 12.42
CA LYS A 175 -18.26 10.74 11.88
C LYS A 175 -18.33 10.18 10.47
N VAL A 176 -17.39 10.52 9.58
CA VAL A 176 -17.35 9.96 8.22
C VAL A 176 -17.23 8.45 8.27
N ARG A 177 -16.32 7.91 9.11
CA ARG A 177 -16.20 6.47 9.34
C ARG A 177 -17.52 5.83 9.80
N ALA A 178 -18.18 6.46 10.78
CA ALA A 178 -19.44 5.95 11.32
C ALA A 178 -20.56 5.98 10.28
N ASP A 179 -20.68 7.05 9.49
CA ASP A 179 -21.65 7.19 8.39
C ASP A 179 -21.43 6.13 7.29
N MET A 180 -20.19 5.67 7.10
CA MET A 180 -19.86 4.54 6.22
C MET A 180 -20.17 3.16 6.84
N GLY A 181 -20.73 3.11 8.04
CA GLY A 181 -21.20 1.89 8.69
C GLY A 181 -20.23 1.28 9.71
N HIS A 182 -19.17 1.99 10.10
CA HIS A 182 -18.21 1.51 11.10
C HIS A 182 -18.02 2.54 12.24
N PRO A 183 -18.93 2.59 13.23
CA PRO A 183 -18.83 3.56 14.34
C PRO A 183 -17.65 3.28 15.29
N ALA A 184 -17.23 2.02 15.43
CA ALA A 184 -16.08 1.66 16.26
C ALA A 184 -14.76 2.14 15.64
N PRO A 185 -13.71 2.44 16.44
CA PRO A 185 -12.39 2.75 15.89
C PRO A 185 -11.74 1.50 15.28
N PHE A 186 -10.92 1.71 14.25
CA PHE A 186 -10.10 0.67 13.64
C PHE A 186 -8.81 0.37 14.43
N ASN A 187 -8.53 1.14 15.48
CA ASN A 187 -7.37 0.98 16.36
C ASN A 187 -6.02 1.06 15.61
N LEU A 188 -5.89 2.04 14.72
CA LEU A 188 -4.66 2.32 13.99
C LEU A 188 -3.50 2.55 14.98
N LYS A 189 -2.40 1.83 14.77
CA LYS A 189 -1.18 1.89 15.61
C LYS A 189 0.06 2.32 14.83
N PHE A 190 0.05 2.13 13.52
CA PHE A 190 1.20 2.33 12.64
C PHE A 190 0.83 3.25 11.49
N LEU A 191 1.72 4.17 11.14
CA LEU A 191 1.56 5.07 10.02
C LEU A 191 2.89 5.21 9.26
N GLY A 192 2.89 4.83 7.99
CA GLY A 192 4.02 5.03 7.10
C GLY A 192 3.94 6.39 6.42
N ILE A 193 5.07 7.09 6.36
CA ILE A 193 5.21 8.40 5.72
C ILE A 193 6.23 8.30 4.60
N GLY A 194 5.74 8.42 3.36
CA GLY A 194 6.55 8.21 2.15
C GLY A 194 6.70 6.75 1.77
N ASN A 195 7.06 6.50 0.52
CA ASN A 195 7.32 5.18 -0.03
C ASN A 195 8.56 5.23 -0.91
N GLU A 196 9.57 4.42 -0.61
CA GLU A 196 10.80 4.31 -1.40
C GLU A 196 11.50 5.64 -1.73
N GLN A 197 11.25 6.69 -0.99
CA GLN A 197 11.92 7.96 -1.19
C GLN A 197 13.42 7.86 -0.92
N TRP A 198 14.21 8.65 -1.67
CA TRP A 198 15.65 8.79 -1.47
C TRP A 198 16.11 10.25 -1.53
N GLY A 199 17.41 10.47 -1.26
CA GLY A 199 17.98 11.80 -1.24
C GLY A 199 17.70 12.57 0.07
N PRO A 200 18.28 13.77 0.21
CA PRO A 200 18.13 14.60 1.41
C PRO A 200 16.71 15.17 1.58
N GLU A 201 15.96 15.28 0.49
CA GLU A 201 14.60 15.84 0.48
C GLU A 201 13.63 15.04 1.32
N TYR A 202 13.85 13.73 1.46
CA TYR A 202 12.95 12.87 2.21
C TYR A 202 13.08 13.06 3.73
N PRO A 203 14.25 12.93 4.37
CA PRO A 203 14.39 13.16 5.80
C PRO A 203 13.96 14.56 6.23
N GLU A 204 14.16 15.57 5.39
CA GLU A 204 13.76 16.94 5.65
C GLU A 204 12.24 17.09 5.77
N ARG A 205 11.49 16.39 4.91
CA ARG A 205 10.02 16.33 4.97
C ARG A 205 9.55 15.47 6.14
N LEU A 206 10.08 14.27 6.27
CA LEU A 206 9.70 13.33 7.32
C LEU A 206 9.88 13.96 8.72
N LYS A 207 10.91 14.78 8.92
CA LYS A 207 11.13 15.51 10.17
C LYS A 207 9.91 16.32 10.59
N GLN A 208 9.30 17.06 9.65
CA GLN A 208 8.11 17.88 9.95
C GLN A 208 6.92 17.03 10.36
N PHE A 209 6.68 15.89 9.68
CA PHE A 209 5.64 14.93 10.08
C PHE A 209 5.93 14.38 11.48
N VAL A 210 7.15 13.92 11.74
CA VAL A 210 7.53 13.35 13.05
C VAL A 210 7.28 14.34 14.18
N GLU A 211 7.70 15.60 14.02
CA GLU A 211 7.54 16.65 15.04
C GLU A 211 6.07 16.88 15.40
N VAL A 212 5.19 16.95 14.39
CA VAL A 212 3.76 17.18 14.60
C VAL A 212 3.06 15.92 15.13
N LEU A 213 3.31 14.76 14.53
CA LEU A 213 2.67 13.51 14.92
C LEU A 213 3.06 13.08 16.34
N ARG A 214 4.34 13.21 16.72
CA ARG A 214 4.79 12.89 18.10
C ARG A 214 4.13 13.77 19.16
N LYS A 215 3.80 15.01 18.82
CA LYS A 215 3.11 15.93 19.71
C LYS A 215 1.62 15.64 19.82
N ALA A 216 0.96 15.35 18.68
CA ALA A 216 -0.48 15.17 18.62
C ALA A 216 -0.90 13.74 18.96
N HIS A 217 -0.15 12.75 18.50
CA HIS A 217 -0.44 11.31 18.57
C HIS A 217 0.79 10.50 18.95
N PRO A 218 1.31 10.64 20.19
CA PRO A 218 2.50 9.91 20.65
C PRO A 218 2.32 8.39 20.68
N GLU A 219 1.07 7.90 20.65
CA GLU A 219 0.71 6.49 20.59
C GLU A 219 0.93 5.86 19.21
N ILE A 220 0.96 6.67 18.15
CA ILE A 220 1.15 6.18 16.77
C ILE A 220 2.63 5.94 16.49
N LYS A 221 2.93 4.74 16.03
CA LYS A 221 4.27 4.35 15.59
C LYS A 221 4.51 4.78 14.16
N ILE A 222 5.55 5.58 13.95
CA ILE A 222 5.91 6.13 12.65
C ILE A 222 6.86 5.18 11.93
N VAL A 223 6.53 4.86 10.68
CA VAL A 223 7.37 4.06 9.78
C VAL A 223 7.98 5.00 8.74
N GLY A 224 9.31 5.04 8.68
CA GLY A 224 10.06 5.77 7.67
C GLY A 224 10.71 4.82 6.68
N SER A 225 11.04 5.29 5.47
CA SER A 225 11.63 4.51 4.39
C SER A 225 13.15 4.57 4.39
N SER A 226 13.82 3.46 4.10
CA SER A 226 15.26 3.41 3.80
C SER A 226 15.59 3.56 2.31
N GLY A 227 14.59 3.94 1.51
CA GLY A 227 14.72 4.05 0.06
C GLY A 227 14.33 2.77 -0.68
N PRO A 228 14.52 2.75 -2.02
CA PRO A 228 14.06 1.65 -2.87
C PRO A 228 15.01 0.45 -2.89
N GLN A 229 16.15 0.55 -2.23
CA GLN A 229 17.20 -0.49 -2.24
C GLN A 229 17.53 -0.95 -0.83
N SER A 230 17.90 -2.21 -0.72
CA SER A 230 18.29 -2.85 0.54
C SER A 230 19.78 -2.62 0.93
N GLU A 231 20.54 -1.89 0.13
CA GLU A 231 21.96 -1.63 0.30
C GLU A 231 22.42 -0.52 -0.65
N GLY A 232 23.59 0.05 -0.41
CA GLY A 232 24.21 1.08 -1.24
C GLY A 232 23.92 2.49 -0.77
N LYS A 233 24.32 3.49 -1.58
CA LYS A 233 24.41 4.90 -1.18
C LYS A 233 23.16 5.46 -0.51
N ASP A 234 21.98 5.20 -1.07
CA ASP A 234 20.73 5.77 -0.55
C ASP A 234 20.35 5.08 0.77
N PHE A 235 20.45 3.77 0.83
CA PHE A 235 20.24 2.99 2.06
C PHE A 235 21.20 3.42 3.18
N ASP A 236 22.50 3.51 2.87
CA ASP A 236 23.53 3.88 3.83
C ASP A 236 23.39 5.32 4.34
N TYR A 237 22.78 6.20 3.53
CA TYR A 237 22.42 7.56 3.93
C TYR A 237 21.15 7.61 4.78
N LEU A 238 20.09 6.94 4.33
CA LEU A 238 18.77 7.06 4.94
C LEU A 238 18.62 6.33 6.29
N TRP A 239 19.28 5.19 6.47
CA TRP A 239 19.20 4.45 7.73
C TRP A 239 19.64 5.28 8.95
N PRO A 240 20.82 5.95 8.94
CA PRO A 240 21.21 6.89 10.00
C PRO A 240 20.21 8.04 10.19
N GLU A 241 19.67 8.59 9.09
CA GLU A 241 18.67 9.65 9.18
C GLU A 241 17.38 9.18 9.87
N MET A 242 16.88 7.96 9.56
CA MET A 242 15.73 7.38 10.26
C MET A 242 15.99 7.22 11.76
N LYS A 243 17.20 6.81 12.14
CA LYS A 243 17.61 6.72 13.54
C LYS A 243 17.68 8.10 14.20
N ASN A 244 18.21 9.11 13.52
CA ASN A 244 18.29 10.49 14.02
C ASN A 244 16.90 11.09 14.24
N LEU A 245 15.96 10.83 13.33
CA LEU A 245 14.56 11.26 13.41
C LEU A 245 13.75 10.45 14.44
N LYS A 246 14.32 9.37 14.98
CA LYS A 246 13.67 8.51 15.98
C LYS A 246 12.33 7.94 15.48
N VAL A 247 12.29 7.51 14.21
CA VAL A 247 11.15 6.72 13.75
C VAL A 247 11.09 5.41 14.52
N ASP A 248 9.91 4.79 14.61
CA ASP A 248 9.76 3.52 15.34
C ASP A 248 10.22 2.34 14.50
N LEU A 249 9.92 2.37 13.20
CA LEU A 249 10.32 1.34 12.25
C LEU A 249 10.91 1.96 10.98
N VAL A 250 11.82 1.21 10.37
CA VAL A 250 12.40 1.54 9.07
C VAL A 250 11.92 0.50 8.06
N ASP A 251 11.27 0.99 7.00
CA ASP A 251 10.77 0.17 5.89
C ASP A 251 11.91 -0.13 4.92
N GLU A 252 12.26 -1.42 4.80
CA GLU A 252 13.30 -1.93 3.90
C GLU A 252 12.66 -2.76 2.77
N HIS A 253 13.14 -2.56 1.52
CA HIS A 253 12.62 -3.23 0.34
C HIS A 253 13.67 -4.11 -0.35
N PHE A 254 13.27 -5.32 -0.78
CA PHE A 254 14.19 -6.34 -1.34
C PHE A 254 13.61 -6.98 -2.60
N TYR A 255 13.88 -6.42 -3.76
CA TYR A 255 13.62 -7.07 -5.04
C TYR A 255 14.94 -7.56 -5.61
N ARG A 256 15.32 -8.79 -5.26
CA ARG A 256 16.67 -9.31 -5.48
C ARG A 256 16.66 -10.72 -6.09
N PRO A 257 17.77 -11.16 -6.71
CA PRO A 257 17.87 -12.50 -7.25
C PRO A 257 17.96 -13.57 -6.14
N GLU A 258 17.70 -14.81 -6.51
CA GLU A 258 17.73 -15.99 -5.63
C GLU A 258 19.00 -16.10 -4.78
N SER A 259 20.17 -15.88 -5.40
CA SER A 259 21.46 -15.94 -4.70
C SER A 259 21.59 -14.91 -3.58
N TRP A 260 20.98 -13.76 -3.74
CA TRP A 260 20.97 -12.73 -2.71
C TRP A 260 20.13 -13.18 -1.50
N PHE A 261 18.90 -13.66 -1.73
CA PHE A 261 18.03 -14.14 -0.65
C PHE A 261 18.69 -15.24 0.16
N LEU A 262 19.31 -16.22 -0.52
CA LEU A 262 20.04 -17.31 0.16
C LEU A 262 21.22 -16.80 0.99
N ALA A 263 21.95 -15.80 0.49
CA ALA A 263 23.13 -15.26 1.17
C ALA A 263 22.79 -14.33 2.35
N GLN A 264 21.57 -13.78 2.41
CA GLN A 264 21.19 -12.77 3.39
C GLN A 264 20.47 -13.30 4.63
N GLY A 265 20.49 -14.60 4.88
CA GLY A 265 19.85 -15.20 6.06
C GLY A 265 20.36 -14.68 7.41
N ASN A 266 21.53 -14.05 7.45
CA ASN A 266 22.14 -13.43 8.66
C ASN A 266 22.14 -11.89 8.65
N ARG A 267 21.40 -11.26 7.71
CA ARG A 267 21.40 -9.82 7.51
C ARG A 267 21.20 -9.01 8.79
N TYR A 268 20.28 -9.44 9.63
CA TYR A 268 19.86 -8.70 10.82
C TYR A 268 20.58 -9.10 12.10
N ASP A 269 21.51 -10.06 12.05
CA ASP A 269 22.21 -10.58 13.25
C ASP A 269 22.97 -9.47 14.02
N ASN A 270 23.46 -8.45 13.32
CA ASN A 270 24.26 -7.37 13.87
C ASN A 270 23.54 -6.01 13.93
N TYR A 271 22.23 -5.95 13.65
CA TYR A 271 21.49 -4.71 13.77
C TYR A 271 21.37 -4.26 15.23
N ASP A 272 21.33 -2.94 15.43
CA ASP A 272 21.17 -2.33 16.75
C ASP A 272 19.80 -2.66 17.36
N ARG A 273 19.78 -3.49 18.40
CA ARG A 273 18.55 -3.91 19.10
C ARG A 273 17.83 -2.77 19.83
N LYS A 274 18.53 -1.65 20.06
CA LYS A 274 18.01 -0.45 20.75
C LYS A 274 17.54 0.64 19.79
N GLY A 275 17.87 0.51 18.51
CA GLY A 275 17.47 1.44 17.45
C GLY A 275 16.03 1.22 16.98
N PRO A 276 15.64 1.92 15.89
CA PRO A 276 14.39 1.64 15.19
C PRO A 276 14.30 0.17 14.81
N LYS A 277 13.08 -0.36 14.78
CA LYS A 277 12.83 -1.72 14.34
C LYS A 277 12.76 -1.78 12.81
N VAL A 278 12.92 -2.96 12.25
CA VAL A 278 12.82 -3.19 10.81
C VAL A 278 11.39 -3.62 10.47
N PHE A 279 10.88 -3.01 9.43
CA PHE A 279 9.76 -3.48 8.65
C PHE A 279 10.27 -3.90 7.27
N ALA A 280 10.27 -5.18 6.93
CA ALA A 280 10.55 -5.68 5.59
C ALA A 280 9.29 -5.51 4.75
N GLY A 281 9.03 -4.26 4.29
CA GLY A 281 7.71 -3.84 3.80
C GLY A 281 7.40 -4.26 2.38
N GLU A 282 8.43 -4.46 1.55
CA GLU A 282 8.25 -5.03 0.22
C GLU A 282 9.39 -5.99 -0.09
N TYR A 283 9.08 -7.24 -0.40
CA TYR A 283 10.09 -8.13 -0.92
C TYR A 283 9.49 -9.19 -1.84
N ALA A 284 10.29 -9.59 -2.83
CA ALA A 284 10.04 -10.74 -3.67
C ALA A 284 11.35 -11.21 -4.32
N CYS A 285 11.51 -12.52 -4.41
CA CYS A 285 12.64 -13.11 -5.07
C CYS A 285 12.47 -13.07 -6.59
N HIS A 286 13.28 -12.26 -7.25
CA HIS A 286 13.30 -12.18 -8.71
C HIS A 286 14.05 -13.39 -9.29
N GLY A 287 13.32 -14.26 -9.98
CA GLY A 287 13.87 -15.35 -10.72
C GLY A 287 14.75 -14.90 -11.89
N LYS A 288 15.51 -15.81 -12.44
CA LYS A 288 16.41 -15.55 -13.57
C LYS A 288 15.64 -15.55 -14.91
N GLY A 289 15.74 -14.50 -15.67
CA GLY A 289 15.08 -14.35 -16.97
C GLY A 289 13.55 -14.24 -16.84
N LYS A 290 12.80 -15.09 -17.57
CA LYS A 290 11.31 -15.14 -17.50
C LYS A 290 10.78 -16.12 -16.45
N LYS A 291 11.64 -16.67 -15.61
CA LYS A 291 11.27 -17.66 -14.60
C LYS A 291 10.93 -16.98 -13.29
N TRP A 292 9.71 -16.50 -13.20
CA TRP A 292 9.14 -15.86 -12.03
C TRP A 292 8.19 -16.84 -11.32
N ASN A 293 7.99 -16.68 -10.02
CA ASN A 293 7.05 -17.50 -9.25
C ASN A 293 7.30 -19.02 -9.42
N HIS A 294 8.54 -19.45 -9.25
CA HIS A 294 8.88 -20.88 -9.30
C HIS A 294 9.36 -21.37 -7.93
N PHE A 295 9.34 -22.68 -7.77
CA PHE A 295 9.58 -23.32 -6.48
C PHE A 295 10.94 -22.95 -5.84
N ASN A 296 12.00 -22.81 -6.64
CA ASN A 296 13.30 -22.42 -6.11
C ASN A 296 13.30 -21.00 -5.53
N ALA A 297 12.60 -20.04 -6.16
CA ALA A 297 12.45 -18.70 -5.61
C ALA A 297 11.74 -18.73 -4.25
N ALA A 298 10.67 -19.51 -4.13
CA ALA A 298 9.97 -19.70 -2.85
C ALA A 298 10.87 -20.31 -1.77
N LEU A 299 11.74 -21.28 -2.12
CA LEU A 299 12.72 -21.83 -1.17
C LEU A 299 13.73 -20.78 -0.69
N MET A 300 14.19 -19.90 -1.59
CA MET A 300 15.12 -18.83 -1.24
C MET A 300 14.48 -17.79 -0.33
N GLU A 301 13.23 -17.42 -0.60
CA GLU A 301 12.46 -16.56 0.28
C GLU A 301 12.23 -17.21 1.64
N ALA A 302 11.85 -18.47 1.69
CA ALA A 302 11.67 -19.20 2.94
C ALA A 302 12.98 -19.29 3.75
N ALA A 303 14.12 -19.52 3.10
CA ALA A 303 15.41 -19.48 3.77
C ALA A 303 15.73 -18.10 4.36
N PHE A 304 15.46 -17.03 3.63
CA PHE A 304 15.61 -15.67 4.13
C PHE A 304 14.68 -15.37 5.32
N MET A 305 13.43 -15.81 5.25
CA MET A 305 12.43 -15.61 6.32
C MET A 305 12.86 -16.24 7.64
N THR A 306 13.62 -17.34 7.63
CA THR A 306 14.18 -17.91 8.87
C THR A 306 15.11 -16.92 9.58
N GLY A 307 15.81 -16.07 8.82
CA GLY A 307 16.63 -14.99 9.36
C GLY A 307 15.80 -13.84 9.94
N LEU A 308 14.64 -13.54 9.34
CA LEU A 308 13.70 -12.57 9.88
C LEU A 308 13.15 -13.04 11.24
N GLU A 309 12.66 -14.28 11.32
CA GLU A 309 12.15 -14.87 12.55
C GLU A 309 13.20 -14.95 13.66
N ARG A 310 14.41 -15.39 13.34
CA ARG A 310 15.52 -15.46 14.29
C ARG A 310 15.83 -14.08 14.89
N ASN A 311 15.61 -13.04 14.15
CA ASN A 311 15.83 -11.64 14.55
C ASN A 311 14.52 -10.88 14.84
N ALA A 312 13.48 -11.54 15.34
CA ALA A 312 12.18 -10.93 15.61
C ALA A 312 12.21 -9.81 16.66
N ASP A 313 13.28 -9.72 17.44
CA ASP A 313 13.56 -8.61 18.35
C ASP A 313 14.00 -7.31 17.61
N VAL A 314 14.37 -7.42 16.35
CA VAL A 314 14.69 -6.32 15.43
C VAL A 314 13.70 -6.22 14.30
N VAL A 315 13.41 -7.33 13.61
CA VAL A 315 12.46 -7.38 12.49
C VAL A 315 11.06 -7.63 13.04
N HIS A 316 10.28 -6.56 13.18
CA HIS A 316 8.96 -6.64 13.80
C HIS A 316 7.87 -7.02 12.82
N MET A 317 8.03 -6.70 11.53
CA MET A 317 7.03 -6.95 10.49
C MET A 317 7.68 -7.29 9.15
N ALA A 318 6.99 -8.08 8.35
CA ALA A 318 7.35 -8.37 6.98
C ALA A 318 6.09 -8.51 6.12
N THR A 319 6.09 -7.92 4.92
CA THR A 319 4.99 -8.01 3.96
C THR A 319 5.51 -8.32 2.56
N TYR A 320 4.85 -9.23 1.88
CA TYR A 320 5.19 -9.58 0.50
C TYR A 320 4.55 -8.59 -0.48
N ALA A 321 5.29 -8.21 -1.52
CA ALA A 321 4.79 -7.35 -2.59
C ALA A 321 5.40 -7.71 -3.95
N PRO A 322 4.60 -7.64 -5.04
CA PRO A 322 3.15 -7.40 -5.09
C PRO A 322 2.32 -8.57 -4.56
N LEU A 323 1.08 -8.29 -4.18
CA LEU A 323 0.22 -9.26 -3.49
C LEU A 323 -0.61 -10.11 -4.44
N PHE A 324 -1.37 -9.47 -5.33
CA PHE A 324 -2.31 -10.12 -6.25
C PHE A 324 -1.97 -9.87 -7.70
N ALA A 325 -2.09 -10.92 -8.52
CA ALA A 325 -2.02 -10.81 -9.97
C ALA A 325 -3.14 -11.60 -10.65
N HIS A 326 -3.89 -10.94 -11.53
CA HIS A 326 -4.78 -11.63 -12.45
C HIS A 326 -3.97 -12.29 -13.57
N VAL A 327 -4.25 -13.57 -13.88
CA VAL A 327 -3.46 -14.35 -14.84
C VAL A 327 -3.36 -13.73 -16.25
N GLU A 328 -4.37 -12.95 -16.66
CA GLU A 328 -4.40 -12.27 -17.95
C GLU A 328 -4.05 -10.77 -17.86
N GLY A 329 -4.05 -10.18 -16.66
CA GLY A 329 -3.93 -8.72 -16.47
C GLY A 329 -2.84 -8.27 -15.50
N TRP A 330 -1.84 -9.10 -15.24
CA TRP A 330 -0.76 -8.76 -14.33
C TRP A 330 0.12 -7.62 -14.86
N GLN A 331 0.70 -6.85 -13.94
CA GLN A 331 1.61 -5.76 -14.26
C GLN A 331 3.04 -6.02 -13.79
N TRP A 332 3.18 -6.59 -12.60
CA TRP A 332 4.42 -6.96 -11.97
C TRP A 332 4.56 -8.46 -11.83
N ARG A 333 5.78 -8.93 -11.67
CA ARG A 333 6.16 -10.29 -11.28
C ARG A 333 7.42 -10.21 -10.41
N PRO A 334 7.59 -11.12 -9.47
CA PRO A 334 6.63 -12.14 -9.03
C PRO A 334 5.49 -11.55 -8.21
N ASP A 335 4.39 -12.29 -8.04
CA ASP A 335 3.26 -11.95 -7.19
C ASP A 335 2.93 -13.11 -6.25
N LEU A 336 2.41 -12.83 -5.06
CA LEU A 336 2.16 -13.86 -4.06
C LEU A 336 0.97 -14.75 -4.44
N ILE A 337 -0.14 -14.16 -4.86
CA ILE A 337 -1.40 -14.84 -5.16
C ILE A 337 -1.82 -14.55 -6.59
N TRP A 338 -1.95 -15.61 -7.39
CA TRP A 338 -2.46 -15.55 -8.75
C TRP A 338 -3.92 -16.01 -8.80
N PHE A 339 -4.75 -15.29 -9.53
CA PHE A 339 -6.18 -15.56 -9.65
C PHE A 339 -6.69 -15.32 -11.08
N ASP A 340 -7.88 -15.86 -11.38
CA ASP A 340 -8.62 -15.73 -12.63
C ASP A 340 -10.03 -15.11 -12.44
#